data_67724a91e09e1fcc56e03302293dddef
#
_entry.id   67724a91e09e1fcc56e03302293dddef
#
_cell.length_a   1.000
_cell.length_b   1.000
_cell.length_c   1.000
_cell.angle_alpha   90.00
_cell.angle_beta   90.00
_cell.angle_gamma   90.00
#
_symmetry.space_group_name_H-M   'P 1'
#
loop_
_entity.id
_entity.type
_entity.pdbx_description
1 polymer ?
#
loop_
_entity_poly.entity_id
_entity_poly.type
_entity_poly.pdbx_seq_one_letter_code
_entity_poly.pdbx_strand_id
1 'polypeptide(L)'
;QEKVLLGDEMGLGKTVQAIATMVSLKNTGATHFIVVCPASVLTNWCREIEKHSRLLVTKIHGWSRLNSLESWIKTGGVAVTTYETTAYLKLDKSFKYSLCIVDEAHYIKNPSAQRTINVIELCEKAERLLFMTGTALENKVEEMISLIGVLQPRIASNVKGLAFMATAPQFREKVAPVY
;
A
#
# COMPACT_ATOMS: atom_id res chain seq x y z
N GLN A 1 1.31 -14.10 -4.65
CA GLN A 1 2.13 -12.91 -4.96
C GLN A 1 2.46 -12.15 -3.69
N GLU A 2 3.71 -11.74 -3.53
CA GLU A 2 4.15 -10.97 -2.35
C GLU A 2 4.02 -9.45 -2.54
N LYS A 3 4.00 -9.01 -3.79
CA LYS A 3 3.91 -7.59 -4.17
C LYS A 3 2.92 -7.44 -5.31
N VAL A 4 1.87 -6.67 -5.09
CA VAL A 4 0.73 -6.53 -6.02
C VAL A 4 0.39 -5.07 -6.21
N LEU A 5 0.10 -4.68 -7.45
CA LEU A 5 -0.54 -3.42 -7.82
C LEU A 5 -1.97 -3.70 -8.27
N LEU A 6 -2.95 -3.14 -7.56
CA LEU A 6 -4.38 -3.20 -7.88
C LEU A 6 -4.78 -1.86 -8.51
N GLY A 7 -4.93 -1.86 -9.82
CA GLY A 7 -5.20 -0.68 -10.64
C GLY A 7 -6.63 -0.60 -11.16
N ASP A 8 -7.60 -1.11 -10.43
CA ASP A 8 -9.01 -1.06 -10.81
C ASP A 8 -9.58 0.36 -10.73
N GLU A 9 -10.61 0.64 -11.53
CA GLU A 9 -11.34 1.90 -11.50
C GLU A 9 -11.90 2.21 -10.10
N MET A 10 -12.21 3.49 -9.88
CA MET A 10 -12.86 3.93 -8.63
C MET A 10 -14.23 3.24 -8.47
N GLY A 11 -14.55 2.83 -7.24
CA GLY A 11 -15.84 2.21 -6.93
C GLY A 11 -15.90 0.68 -7.09
N LEU A 12 -14.89 0.02 -7.65
CA LEU A 12 -14.86 -1.45 -7.84
C LEU A 12 -14.50 -2.24 -6.56
N GLY A 13 -14.61 -1.65 -5.39
CA GLY A 13 -14.48 -2.36 -4.11
C GLY A 13 -13.04 -2.67 -3.69
N LYS A 14 -12.03 -1.95 -4.17
CA LYS A 14 -10.62 -2.15 -3.79
C LYS A 14 -10.40 -2.22 -2.27
N THR A 15 -11.06 -1.35 -1.52
CA THR A 15 -10.99 -1.35 -0.04
C THR A 15 -11.45 -2.68 0.55
N VAL A 16 -12.58 -3.22 0.05
CA VAL A 16 -13.11 -4.51 0.52
C VAL A 16 -12.17 -5.66 0.15
N GLN A 17 -11.59 -5.65 -1.05
CA GLN A 17 -10.59 -6.65 -1.47
C GLN A 17 -9.35 -6.60 -0.57
N ALA A 18 -8.87 -5.41 -0.23
CA ALA A 18 -7.74 -5.23 0.69
C ALA A 18 -8.08 -5.74 2.10
N ILE A 19 -9.28 -5.47 2.62
CA ILE A 19 -9.74 -5.99 3.91
C ILE A 19 -9.84 -7.52 3.87
N ALA A 20 -10.40 -8.10 2.83
CA ALA A 20 -10.47 -9.56 2.65
C ALA A 20 -9.07 -10.20 2.64
N THR A 21 -8.09 -9.54 2.01
CA THR A 21 -6.70 -9.97 2.02
C THR A 21 -6.12 -9.98 3.43
N MET A 22 -6.33 -8.91 4.22
CA MET A 22 -5.89 -8.86 5.63
C MET A 22 -6.54 -9.96 6.47
N VAL A 23 -7.84 -10.19 6.31
CA VAL A 23 -8.57 -11.27 7.03
C VAL A 23 -8.01 -12.64 6.66
N SER A 24 -7.78 -12.90 5.37
CA SER A 24 -7.18 -14.16 4.91
C SER A 24 -5.79 -14.38 5.52
N LEU A 25 -4.94 -13.37 5.51
CA LEU A 25 -3.60 -13.44 6.12
C LEU A 25 -3.69 -13.62 7.65
N LYS A 26 -4.63 -12.97 8.32
CA LYS A 26 -4.87 -13.15 9.77
C LYS A 26 -5.19 -14.61 10.09
N ASN A 27 -6.00 -15.28 9.27
CA ASN A 27 -6.35 -16.68 9.44
C ASN A 27 -5.14 -17.62 9.24
N THR A 28 -4.08 -17.18 8.59
CA THR A 28 -2.83 -17.92 8.44
C THR A 28 -1.75 -17.52 9.46
N GLY A 29 -2.10 -16.74 10.49
CA GLY A 29 -1.22 -16.37 11.59
C GLY A 29 -0.58 -14.98 11.48
N ALA A 30 -0.87 -14.19 10.45
CA ALA A 30 -0.42 -12.81 10.36
C ALA A 30 -1.01 -11.94 11.48
N THR A 31 -0.20 -11.05 12.04
CA THR A 31 -0.62 -10.28 13.23
C THR A 31 -0.65 -8.77 13.02
N HIS A 32 0.19 -8.23 12.14
CA HIS A 32 0.37 -6.79 11.97
C HIS A 32 0.19 -6.36 10.52
N PHE A 33 -0.62 -5.33 10.31
CA PHE A 33 -0.93 -4.76 9.01
C PHE A 33 -0.83 -3.23 9.08
N ILE A 34 -0.35 -2.59 8.01
CA ILE A 34 -0.35 -1.12 7.88
C ILE A 34 -1.14 -0.75 6.63
N VAL A 35 -1.99 0.27 6.76
CA VAL A 35 -2.64 0.97 5.66
C VAL A 35 -2.15 2.41 5.64
N VAL A 36 -1.52 2.83 4.55
CA VAL A 36 -1.15 4.22 4.26
C VAL A 36 -2.13 4.78 3.25
N CYS A 37 -2.81 5.87 3.59
CA CYS A 37 -3.85 6.46 2.75
C CYS A 37 -3.84 8.00 2.81
N PRO A 38 -4.52 8.70 1.89
CA PRO A 38 -4.76 10.12 2.00
C PRO A 38 -5.55 10.46 3.28
N ALA A 39 -5.28 11.64 3.87
CA ALA A 39 -5.93 12.07 5.12
C ALA A 39 -7.47 12.14 4.99
N SER A 40 -7.98 12.46 3.80
CA SER A 40 -9.42 12.56 3.51
C SER A 40 -10.16 11.22 3.67
N VAL A 41 -9.49 10.08 3.47
CA VAL A 41 -10.10 8.74 3.56
C VAL A 41 -9.69 7.96 4.80
N LEU A 42 -8.83 8.51 5.66
CA LEU A 42 -8.32 7.86 6.87
C LEU A 42 -9.44 7.31 7.77
N THR A 43 -10.43 8.15 8.09
CA THR A 43 -11.55 7.74 8.95
C THR A 43 -12.45 6.72 8.26
N ASN A 44 -12.64 6.85 6.95
CA ASN A 44 -13.39 5.88 6.16
C ASN A 44 -12.72 4.50 6.19
N TRP A 45 -11.40 4.44 6.04
CA TRP A 45 -10.64 3.18 6.17
C TRP A 45 -10.89 2.49 7.52
N CYS A 46 -10.81 3.23 8.63
CA CYS A 46 -11.10 2.67 9.95
C CYS A 46 -12.51 2.06 10.01
N ARG A 47 -13.52 2.81 9.55
CA ARG A 47 -14.92 2.35 9.52
C ARG A 47 -15.15 1.13 8.64
N GLU A 48 -14.56 1.09 7.45
CA GLU A 48 -14.71 -0.04 6.53
C GLU A 48 -14.05 -1.32 7.09
N ILE A 49 -12.89 -1.21 7.77
CA ILE A 49 -12.27 -2.36 8.42
C ILE A 49 -13.15 -2.88 9.56
N GLU A 50 -13.66 -2.00 10.41
CA GLU A 50 -14.56 -2.36 11.52
C GLU A 50 -15.88 -2.98 11.04
N LYS A 51 -16.43 -2.46 9.93
CA LYS A 51 -17.67 -2.94 9.32
C LYS A 51 -17.53 -4.33 8.68
N HIS A 52 -16.41 -4.58 8.01
CA HIS A 52 -16.22 -5.78 7.19
C HIS A 52 -15.32 -6.84 7.82
N SER A 53 -14.77 -6.59 9.02
CA SER A 53 -13.89 -7.53 9.69
C SER A 53 -13.98 -7.43 11.22
N ARG A 54 -13.30 -8.38 11.91
CA ARG A 54 -13.06 -8.34 13.35
C ARG A 54 -11.60 -7.98 13.68
N LEU A 55 -10.90 -7.35 12.76
CA LEU A 55 -9.52 -6.90 12.96
C LEU A 55 -9.51 -5.70 13.91
N LEU A 56 -8.57 -5.71 14.85
CA LEU A 56 -8.32 -4.55 15.70
C LEU A 56 -7.78 -3.40 14.85
N VAL A 57 -8.40 -2.23 14.94
CA VAL A 57 -7.99 -1.03 14.18
C VAL A 57 -7.32 -0.04 15.10
N THR A 58 -6.14 0.43 14.72
CA THR A 58 -5.42 1.49 15.42
C THR A 58 -5.20 2.66 14.45
N LYS A 59 -5.89 3.78 14.71
CA LYS A 59 -5.67 5.02 13.95
C LYS A 59 -4.40 5.71 14.44
N ILE A 60 -3.39 5.78 13.58
CA ILE A 60 -2.11 6.46 13.88
C ILE A 60 -2.11 7.81 13.19
N HIS A 61 -2.56 8.84 13.90
CA HIS A 61 -2.65 10.21 13.37
C HIS A 61 -2.74 11.25 14.50
N GLY A 62 -2.36 12.51 14.21
CA GLY A 62 -2.50 13.63 15.15
C GLY A 62 -1.55 13.54 16.35
N TRP A 63 -1.97 14.06 17.47
CA TRP A 63 -1.16 14.19 18.69
C TRP A 63 -0.84 12.84 19.35
N SER A 64 -1.76 11.88 19.29
CA SER A 64 -1.60 10.57 19.91
C SER A 64 -0.81 9.57 19.04
N ARG A 65 -0.30 9.97 17.88
CA ARG A 65 0.31 9.05 16.89
C ARG A 65 1.40 8.13 17.45
N LEU A 66 2.24 8.64 18.37
CA LEU A 66 3.32 7.83 18.95
C LEU A 66 2.77 6.77 19.92
N ASN A 67 1.85 7.15 20.82
CA ASN A 67 1.20 6.20 21.71
C ASN A 67 0.39 5.15 20.94
N SER A 68 -0.29 5.56 19.87
CA SER A 68 -1.02 4.67 18.98
C SER A 68 -0.07 3.69 18.26
N LEU A 69 1.11 4.16 17.82
CA LEU A 69 2.12 3.31 17.22
C LEU A 69 2.64 2.26 18.20
N GLU A 70 3.00 2.66 19.43
CA GLU A 70 3.45 1.74 20.47
C GLU A 70 2.38 0.70 20.81
N SER A 71 1.11 1.14 20.91
CA SER A 71 -0.01 0.23 21.14
C SER A 71 -0.11 -0.80 20.02
N TRP A 72 -0.10 -0.37 18.77
CA TRP A 72 -0.18 -1.27 17.61
C TRP A 72 1.01 -2.26 17.56
N ILE A 73 2.23 -1.81 17.83
CA ILE A 73 3.40 -2.70 17.91
C ILE A 73 3.20 -3.82 18.95
N LYS A 74 2.54 -3.53 20.07
CA LYS A 74 2.30 -4.48 21.16
C LYS A 74 1.12 -5.42 20.87
N THR A 75 0.04 -4.89 20.31
CA THR A 75 -1.24 -5.62 20.19
C THR A 75 -1.48 -6.22 18.80
N GLY A 76 -0.80 -5.73 17.78
CA GLY A 76 -1.08 -6.10 16.39
C GLY A 76 -2.36 -5.45 15.86
N GLY A 77 -2.94 -6.06 14.84
CA GLY A 77 -4.09 -5.53 14.12
C GLY A 77 -3.69 -4.63 12.95
N VAL A 78 -4.57 -3.72 12.57
CA VAL A 78 -4.40 -2.83 11.43
C VAL A 78 -4.09 -1.42 11.90
N ALA A 79 -2.87 -0.94 11.65
CA ALA A 79 -2.54 0.47 11.76
C ALA A 79 -3.03 1.21 10.51
N VAL A 80 -3.83 2.25 10.67
CA VAL A 80 -4.26 3.12 9.58
C VAL A 80 -3.63 4.50 9.78
N THR A 81 -2.87 4.97 8.79
CA THR A 81 -2.09 6.20 8.87
C THR A 81 -2.12 7.00 7.57
N THR A 82 -1.66 8.24 7.60
CA THR A 82 -1.57 9.09 6.41
C THR A 82 -0.15 9.19 5.89
N TYR A 83 -0.02 9.58 4.63
CA TYR A 83 1.28 9.83 3.99
C TYR A 83 2.18 10.79 4.79
N GLU A 84 1.59 11.86 5.34
CA GLU A 84 2.31 12.86 6.14
C GLU A 84 2.78 12.29 7.48
N THR A 85 1.96 11.41 8.08
CA THR A 85 2.27 10.81 9.37
C THR A 85 3.41 9.78 9.27
N THR A 86 3.65 9.18 8.09
CA THR A 86 4.72 8.19 7.89
C THR A 86 6.10 8.70 8.31
N ALA A 87 6.37 10.01 8.18
CA ALA A 87 7.62 10.63 8.62
C ALA A 87 7.93 10.44 10.12
N TYR A 88 6.91 10.17 10.92
CA TYR A 88 7.02 10.00 12.38
C TYR A 88 6.97 8.52 12.81
N LEU A 89 6.75 7.58 11.89
CA LEU A 89 6.64 6.15 12.22
C LEU A 89 8.03 5.51 12.28
N LYS A 90 8.68 5.65 13.41
CA LYS A 90 9.99 5.03 13.68
C LYS A 90 9.79 3.59 14.17
N LEU A 91 9.86 2.64 13.26
CA LEU A 91 9.88 1.21 13.58
C LEU A 91 11.31 0.72 13.75
N ASP A 92 11.56 -0.15 14.72
CA ASP A 92 12.86 -0.80 14.88
C ASP A 92 13.30 -1.48 13.57
N LYS A 93 14.62 -1.56 13.33
CA LYS A 93 15.15 -2.16 12.10
C LYS A 93 14.78 -3.64 11.97
N SER A 94 14.68 -4.35 13.07
CA SER A 94 14.32 -5.76 13.13
C SER A 94 12.82 -6.02 13.04
N PHE A 95 11.98 -4.99 13.29
CA PHE A 95 10.53 -5.15 13.27
C PHE A 95 10.03 -5.43 11.84
N LYS A 96 9.37 -6.56 11.67
CA LYS A 96 8.71 -6.95 10.41
C LYS A 96 7.22 -7.11 10.64
N TYR A 97 6.43 -6.88 9.59
CA TYR A 97 4.99 -7.02 9.63
C TYR A 97 4.44 -7.60 8.33
N SER A 98 3.24 -8.12 8.36
CA SER A 98 2.75 -9.06 7.35
C SER A 98 2.34 -8.40 6.04
N LEU A 99 1.74 -7.19 6.07
CA LEU A 99 1.27 -6.53 4.85
C LEU A 99 1.28 -5.01 5.01
N CYS A 100 1.82 -4.32 4.02
CA CYS A 100 1.64 -2.89 3.80
C CYS A 100 0.69 -2.65 2.63
N ILE A 101 -0.39 -1.91 2.89
CA ILE A 101 -1.31 -1.43 1.87
C ILE A 101 -1.04 0.06 1.67
N VAL A 102 -0.85 0.47 0.41
CA VAL A 102 -0.68 1.87 0.02
C VAL A 102 -1.83 2.25 -0.89
N ASP A 103 -2.79 2.98 -0.34
CA ASP A 103 -3.97 3.45 -1.07
C ASP A 103 -3.68 4.76 -1.79
N GLU A 104 -4.24 4.91 -2.98
CA GLU A 104 -3.93 6.00 -3.91
C GLU A 104 -2.42 6.13 -4.17
N ALA A 105 -1.79 5.02 -4.53
CA ALA A 105 -0.34 4.89 -4.66
C ALA A 105 0.31 5.90 -5.62
N HIS A 106 -0.47 6.57 -6.49
CA HIS A 106 0.02 7.68 -7.31
C HIS A 106 0.61 8.85 -6.49
N TYR A 107 0.30 8.94 -5.18
CA TYR A 107 0.93 9.91 -4.27
C TYR A 107 2.44 9.68 -4.08
N ILE A 108 2.96 8.49 -4.37
CA ILE A 108 4.38 8.13 -4.25
C ILE A 108 5.08 7.95 -5.60
N LYS A 109 4.52 8.48 -6.69
CA LYS A 109 5.09 8.40 -8.04
C LYS A 109 6.45 9.11 -8.20
N ASN A 110 6.73 10.12 -7.39
CA ASN A 110 8.01 10.84 -7.41
C ASN A 110 8.99 10.22 -6.40
N PRO A 111 10.02 9.47 -6.85
CA PRO A 111 10.92 8.74 -5.96
C PRO A 111 11.80 9.66 -5.10
N SER A 112 12.02 10.91 -5.50
CA SER A 112 12.82 11.87 -4.73
C SER A 112 12.02 12.64 -3.67
N ALA A 113 10.71 12.53 -3.67
CA ALA A 113 9.88 13.19 -2.67
C ALA A 113 10.04 12.53 -1.29
N GLN A 114 10.19 13.33 -0.23
CA GLN A 114 10.35 12.82 1.14
C GLN A 114 9.20 11.87 1.54
N ARG A 115 7.97 12.16 1.11
CA ARG A 115 6.81 11.29 1.30
C ARG A 115 7.04 9.89 0.75
N THR A 116 7.57 9.80 -0.47
CA THR A 116 7.86 8.52 -1.13
C THR A 116 8.93 7.75 -0.37
N ILE A 117 10.03 8.41 0.03
CA ILE A 117 11.11 7.80 0.81
C ILE A 117 10.56 7.20 2.10
N ASN A 118 9.77 7.96 2.87
CA ASN A 118 9.19 7.48 4.13
C ASN A 118 8.27 6.25 3.94
N VAL A 119 7.45 6.25 2.87
CA VAL A 119 6.58 5.10 2.57
C VAL A 119 7.39 3.88 2.14
N ILE A 120 8.44 4.07 1.33
CA ILE A 120 9.32 2.96 0.92
C ILE A 120 10.01 2.35 2.14
N GLU A 121 10.51 3.14 3.09
CA GLU A 121 11.09 2.64 4.34
C GLU A 121 10.12 1.76 5.15
N LEU A 122 8.83 2.11 5.15
CA LEU A 122 7.80 1.24 5.73
C LEU A 122 7.62 -0.04 4.90
N CYS A 123 7.52 0.08 3.58
CA CYS A 123 7.34 -1.05 2.68
C CYS A 123 8.46 -2.10 2.80
N GLU A 124 9.71 -1.68 3.04
CA GLU A 124 10.86 -2.57 3.23
C GLU A 124 10.75 -3.49 4.47
N LYS A 125 9.91 -3.10 5.43
CA LYS A 125 9.64 -3.88 6.64
C LYS A 125 8.47 -4.84 6.50
N ALA A 126 7.68 -4.72 5.44
CA ALA A 126 6.54 -5.57 5.16
C ALA A 126 6.96 -6.84 4.40
N GLU A 127 6.39 -7.97 4.77
CA GLU A 127 6.54 -9.22 4.02
C GLU A 127 5.81 -9.17 2.67
N ARG A 128 4.69 -8.45 2.61
CA ARG A 128 3.85 -8.30 1.42
C ARG A 128 3.46 -6.86 1.21
N LEU A 129 3.29 -6.47 -0.05
CA LEU A 129 2.89 -5.14 -0.47
C LEU A 129 1.65 -5.21 -1.35
N LEU A 130 0.67 -4.34 -1.07
CA LEU A 130 -0.49 -4.10 -1.91
C LEU A 130 -0.60 -2.61 -2.21
N PHE A 131 -0.29 -2.21 -3.42
CA PHE A 131 -0.51 -0.86 -3.90
C PHE A 131 -1.85 -0.79 -4.61
N MET A 132 -2.64 0.23 -4.30
CA MET A 132 -3.95 0.46 -4.90
C MET A 132 -4.00 1.85 -5.50
N THR A 133 -4.57 1.97 -6.69
CA THR A 133 -4.79 3.26 -7.33
C THR A 133 -5.96 3.17 -8.31
N GLY A 134 -6.79 4.21 -8.36
CA GLY A 134 -7.88 4.32 -9.34
C GLY A 134 -7.46 4.95 -10.67
N THR A 135 -6.23 5.47 -10.77
CA THR A 135 -5.79 6.29 -11.91
C THR A 135 -4.61 5.69 -12.68
N ALA A 136 -4.15 4.48 -12.33
CA ALA A 136 -2.91 3.89 -12.82
C ALA A 136 -2.85 3.72 -14.35
N LEU A 137 -3.99 3.51 -15.01
CA LEU A 137 -4.05 3.20 -16.45
C LEU A 137 -4.55 4.34 -17.32
N GLU A 138 -5.32 5.29 -16.78
CA GLU A 138 -5.99 6.27 -17.62
C GLU A 138 -5.12 7.45 -18.04
N ASN A 139 -4.12 7.85 -17.24
CA ASN A 139 -3.45 9.12 -17.44
C ASN A 139 -1.94 9.10 -17.68
N LYS A 140 -1.18 8.10 -17.20
CA LYS A 140 0.27 8.04 -17.48
C LYS A 140 0.85 6.65 -17.20
N VAL A 141 1.13 5.91 -18.26
CA VAL A 141 1.91 4.65 -18.19
C VAL A 141 3.23 4.83 -17.44
N GLU A 142 3.84 6.00 -17.53
CA GLU A 142 5.07 6.34 -16.78
C GLU A 142 4.87 6.32 -15.25
N GLU A 143 3.70 6.76 -14.77
CA GLU A 143 3.38 6.68 -13.33
C GLU A 143 3.24 5.22 -12.87
N MET A 144 2.60 4.39 -13.68
CA MET A 144 2.48 2.96 -13.41
C MET A 144 3.85 2.27 -13.42
N ILE A 145 4.71 2.59 -14.39
CA ILE A 145 6.08 2.06 -14.44
C ILE A 145 6.88 2.48 -13.20
N SER A 146 6.69 3.72 -12.73
CA SER A 146 7.32 4.20 -11.49
C SER A 146 6.86 3.40 -10.26
N LEU A 147 5.56 3.13 -10.14
CA LEU A 147 5.00 2.32 -9.06
C LEU A 147 5.48 0.85 -9.13
N ILE A 148 5.51 0.28 -10.34
CA ILE A 148 6.07 -1.05 -10.57
C ILE A 148 7.56 -1.07 -10.20
N GLY A 149 8.29 0.03 -10.44
CA GLY A 149 9.69 0.17 -10.05
C GLY A 149 9.94 0.04 -8.55
N VAL A 150 9.02 0.57 -7.74
CA VAL A 150 9.04 0.40 -6.28
C VAL A 150 8.72 -1.04 -5.87
N LEU A 151 7.72 -1.66 -6.51
CA LEU A 151 7.28 -3.01 -6.20
C LEU A 151 8.26 -4.07 -6.70
N GLN A 152 8.63 -3.98 -7.97
CA GLN A 152 9.49 -4.96 -8.65
C GLN A 152 10.44 -4.28 -9.66
N PRO A 153 11.63 -3.83 -9.24
CA PRO A 153 12.58 -3.10 -10.10
C PRO A 153 12.97 -3.84 -11.39
N ARG A 154 13.03 -5.16 -11.35
CA ARG A 154 13.36 -5.99 -12.53
C ARG A 154 12.28 -5.89 -13.63
N ILE A 155 11.00 -5.84 -13.23
CA ILE A 155 9.89 -5.70 -14.19
C ILE A 155 9.87 -4.28 -14.75
N ALA A 156 10.08 -3.26 -13.89
CA ALA A 156 10.13 -1.88 -14.33
C ALA A 156 11.20 -1.64 -15.40
N SER A 157 12.39 -2.25 -15.25
CA SER A 157 13.46 -2.14 -16.27
C SER A 157 13.06 -2.74 -17.61
N ASN A 158 12.26 -3.81 -17.62
CA ASN A 158 11.79 -4.48 -18.83
C ASN A 158 10.67 -3.75 -19.56
N VAL A 159 9.91 -2.90 -18.86
CA VAL A 159 8.81 -2.12 -19.45
C VAL A 159 9.17 -0.65 -19.68
N LYS A 160 10.31 -0.21 -19.15
CA LYS A 160 10.82 1.14 -19.37
C LYS A 160 11.10 1.36 -20.86
N GLY A 161 10.48 2.36 -21.45
CA GLY A 161 10.54 2.62 -22.90
C GLY A 161 9.38 2.02 -23.70
N LEU A 162 8.51 1.23 -23.09
CA LEU A 162 7.30 0.69 -23.74
C LEU A 162 6.03 1.51 -23.42
N ALA A 163 6.20 2.70 -22.86
CA ALA A 163 5.09 3.59 -22.45
C ALA A 163 4.09 3.87 -23.59
N PHE A 164 4.58 3.98 -24.85
CA PHE A 164 3.74 4.18 -26.03
C PHE A 164 2.92 2.93 -26.42
N MET A 165 3.22 1.78 -25.85
CA MET A 165 2.53 0.50 -26.12
C MET A 165 1.58 0.07 -24.98
N ALA A 166 1.13 1.00 -24.14
CA ALA A 166 0.33 0.70 -22.95
C ALA A 166 -0.91 -0.16 -23.20
N THR A 167 -1.52 -0.01 -24.35
CA THR A 167 -2.70 -0.79 -24.78
C THR A 167 -2.34 -2.12 -25.44
N ALA A 168 -1.06 -2.36 -25.73
CA ALA A 168 -0.62 -3.55 -26.43
C ALA A 168 -0.65 -4.79 -25.52
N PRO A 169 -1.05 -5.97 -26.05
CA PRO A 169 -1.06 -7.22 -25.29
C PRO A 169 0.30 -7.54 -24.63
N GLN A 170 1.40 -7.27 -25.33
CA GLN A 170 2.77 -7.51 -24.85
C GLN A 170 3.11 -6.69 -23.61
N PHE A 171 2.58 -5.45 -23.47
CA PHE A 171 2.75 -4.64 -22.27
C PHE A 171 1.99 -5.26 -21.09
N ARG A 172 0.73 -5.64 -21.30
CA ARG A 172 -0.11 -6.30 -20.28
C ARG A 172 0.51 -7.60 -19.78
N GLU A 173 1.02 -8.42 -20.68
CA GLU A 173 1.71 -9.67 -20.33
C GLU A 173 2.94 -9.44 -19.45
N LYS A 174 3.75 -8.39 -19.75
CA LYS A 174 4.95 -8.05 -18.96
C LYS A 174 4.65 -7.50 -17.59
N VAL A 175 3.52 -6.83 -17.37
CA VAL A 175 3.11 -6.31 -16.06
C VAL A 175 2.24 -7.27 -15.26
N ALA A 176 1.69 -8.31 -15.89
CA ALA A 176 0.82 -9.31 -15.27
C ALA A 176 1.35 -9.94 -13.96
N PRO A 177 2.68 -10.08 -13.72
CA PRO A 177 3.19 -10.58 -12.45
C PRO A 177 2.94 -9.66 -11.25
N VAL A 178 2.58 -8.40 -11.45
CA VAL A 178 2.34 -7.39 -10.38
C VAL A 178 1.00 -6.68 -10.49
N TYR A 179 0.35 -6.79 -11.64
CA TYR A 179 -0.90 -6.09 -11.96
C TYR A 179 -2.09 -7.04 -12.06
#